data_8e157506da043e6d763af69d7436d1ab
#
_entry.id   8e157506da043e6d763af69d7436d1ab
#
_cell.length_a   1.000
_cell.length_b   1.000
_cell.length_c   1.000
_cell.angle_alpha   90.00
_cell.angle_beta   90.00
_cell.angle_gamma   90.00
#
_symmetry.space_group_name_H-M   'P 1'
#
loop_
_entity.id
_entity.type
_entity.pdbx_description
1 polymer ?
#
loop_
_entity_poly.entity_id
_entity_poly.type
_entity_poly.pdbx_seq_one_letter_code
_entity_poly.pdbx_strand_id
1 'polypeptide(L)'
;MGTFSLNGNRSRISALCLALLIQSGGAFAGIYDDLLKAIEGDNTQEVTAILQRGMDVNTVDKSGNTLLMLAVQKGNAELVRFLLTHRARVNARNQYGDTPVLLAALKGHSEIIKLLVAAGGEINPSGWTPLIYAVFEGHEDVIEFLISKGADIDAVAPNQATALMIASKNGHLGTVKLLLKAEADTDIRNPDGATALKWASEGGHAQIVELLKEAGAEQ
;
A
#
# COMPACT_ATOMS: atom_id res chain seq x y z
N MET A 1 -22.73 11.35 50.77
CA MET A 1 -22.94 11.66 49.35
C MET A 1 -21.76 11.13 48.57
N GLY A 2 -21.86 9.93 48.09
CA GLY A 2 -20.77 9.24 47.35
C GLY A 2 -21.11 9.16 45.88
N THR A 3 -20.29 9.73 45.05
CA THR A 3 -20.39 9.61 43.59
C THR A 3 -19.73 8.31 43.15
N PHE A 4 -20.51 7.36 42.65
CA PHE A 4 -20.03 6.15 42.00
C PHE A 4 -19.52 6.50 40.59
N SER A 5 -18.22 6.34 40.38
CA SER A 5 -17.60 6.42 39.06
C SER A 5 -17.74 5.08 38.34
N LEU A 6 -18.54 5.05 37.26
CA LEU A 6 -18.65 3.92 36.34
C LEU A 6 -17.56 4.00 35.28
N ASN A 7 -16.33 3.54 35.59
CA ASN A 7 -15.27 3.40 34.60
C ASN A 7 -14.50 2.09 34.84
N GLY A 8 -15.07 0.95 34.48
CA GLY A 8 -14.44 -0.33 34.73
C GLY A 8 -14.93 -1.53 33.91
N ASN A 9 -15.68 -1.33 32.83
CA ASN A 9 -16.34 -2.48 32.19
C ASN A 9 -16.09 -2.71 30.68
N ARG A 10 -15.05 -2.09 30.11
CA ARG A 10 -14.71 -2.35 28.69
C ARG A 10 -13.59 -3.38 28.48
N SER A 11 -12.81 -3.72 29.49
CA SER A 11 -11.71 -4.70 29.37
C SER A 11 -12.09 -6.13 29.78
N ARG A 12 -13.22 -6.34 30.47
CA ARG A 12 -13.63 -7.67 30.93
C ARG A 12 -14.45 -8.47 29.90
N ILE A 13 -15.07 -7.80 28.91
CA ILE A 13 -15.83 -8.49 27.86
C ILE A 13 -14.91 -9.17 26.85
N SER A 14 -13.76 -8.57 26.55
CA SER A 14 -12.77 -9.17 25.64
C SER A 14 -12.06 -10.41 26.22
N ALA A 15 -11.87 -10.45 27.54
CA ALA A 15 -11.24 -11.62 28.19
C ALA A 15 -12.19 -12.83 28.31
N LEU A 16 -13.49 -12.58 28.48
CA LEU A 16 -14.48 -13.68 28.55
C LEU A 16 -14.78 -14.28 27.17
N CYS A 17 -14.76 -13.45 26.09
CA CYS A 17 -14.81 -13.96 24.70
C CYS A 17 -13.58 -14.79 24.36
N LEU A 18 -12.37 -14.39 24.83
CA LEU A 18 -11.15 -15.17 24.57
C LEU A 18 -11.13 -16.52 25.31
N ALA A 19 -11.72 -16.60 26.52
CA ALA A 19 -11.80 -17.85 27.30
C ALA A 19 -12.81 -18.87 26.74
N LEU A 20 -13.88 -18.42 26.10
CA LEU A 20 -14.83 -19.28 25.38
C LEU A 20 -14.27 -19.81 24.04
N LEU A 21 -13.28 -19.10 23.46
CA LEU A 21 -12.60 -19.45 22.20
C LEU A 21 -11.64 -20.65 22.34
N ILE A 22 -11.14 -20.94 23.54
CA ILE A 22 -10.21 -22.05 23.77
C ILE A 22 -10.90 -23.44 23.76
N GLN A 23 -12.21 -23.48 24.01
CA GLN A 23 -12.97 -24.75 23.97
C GLN A 23 -13.54 -25.10 22.58
N SER A 24 -13.47 -24.19 21.60
CA SER A 24 -14.00 -24.39 20.24
C SER A 24 -12.91 -24.31 19.14
N GLY A 25 -11.68 -24.61 19.47
CA GLY A 25 -10.52 -24.43 18.59
C GLY A 25 -10.66 -25.04 17.18
N GLY A 26 -11.45 -26.10 17.02
CA GLY A 26 -11.71 -26.69 15.70
C GLY A 26 -12.70 -25.90 14.83
N ALA A 27 -13.71 -25.27 15.44
CA ALA A 27 -14.73 -24.54 14.68
C ALA A 27 -14.21 -23.18 14.16
N PHE A 28 -13.34 -22.50 14.93
CA PHE A 28 -12.73 -21.24 14.51
C PHE A 28 -11.66 -21.41 13.44
N ALA A 29 -10.87 -22.49 13.50
CA ALA A 29 -9.92 -22.82 12.44
C ALA A 29 -10.62 -23.01 11.10
N GLY A 30 -11.77 -23.72 11.08
CA GLY A 30 -12.57 -23.90 9.88
C GLY A 30 -13.12 -22.57 9.31
N ILE A 31 -13.68 -21.72 10.16
CA ILE A 31 -14.21 -20.41 9.74
C ILE A 31 -13.11 -19.49 9.19
N TYR A 32 -11.92 -19.52 9.79
CA TYR A 32 -10.76 -18.77 9.30
C TYR A 32 -10.31 -19.26 7.92
N ASP A 33 -10.21 -20.58 7.72
CA ASP A 33 -9.86 -21.16 6.43
C ASP A 33 -10.94 -20.85 5.36
N ASP A 34 -12.22 -20.87 5.73
CA ASP A 34 -13.32 -20.51 4.84
C ASP A 34 -13.24 -19.01 4.47
N LEU A 35 -12.90 -18.12 5.42
CA LEU A 35 -12.70 -16.71 5.16
C LEU A 35 -11.58 -16.47 4.14
N LEU A 36 -10.43 -17.12 4.31
CA LEU A 36 -9.32 -16.98 3.36
C LEU A 36 -9.68 -17.51 1.98
N LYS A 37 -10.35 -18.68 1.89
CA LYS A 37 -10.84 -19.23 0.63
C LYS A 37 -11.86 -18.32 -0.05
N ALA A 38 -12.77 -17.70 0.72
CA ALA A 38 -13.73 -16.75 0.20
C ALA A 38 -13.04 -15.52 -0.40
N ILE A 39 -11.97 -15.01 0.24
CA ILE A 39 -11.17 -13.91 -0.30
C ILE A 39 -10.38 -14.36 -1.54
N GLU A 40 -9.76 -15.53 -1.50
CA GLU A 40 -9.04 -16.11 -2.65
C GLU A 40 -9.96 -16.33 -3.85
N GLY A 41 -11.20 -16.73 -3.60
CA GLY A 41 -12.25 -16.93 -4.60
C GLY A 41 -13.01 -15.67 -5.00
N ASP A 42 -12.61 -14.49 -4.49
CA ASP A 42 -13.27 -13.19 -4.74
C ASP A 42 -14.76 -13.17 -4.36
N ASN A 43 -15.14 -13.99 -3.36
CA ASN A 43 -16.51 -14.12 -2.88
C ASN A 43 -16.82 -13.09 -1.76
N THR A 44 -17.04 -11.82 -2.16
CA THR A 44 -17.34 -10.74 -1.23
C THR A 44 -18.54 -11.04 -0.32
N GLN A 45 -19.56 -11.73 -0.84
CA GLN A 45 -20.77 -12.05 -0.05
C GLN A 45 -20.47 -12.99 1.10
N GLU A 46 -19.67 -14.03 0.87
CA GLU A 46 -19.29 -14.97 1.90
C GLU A 46 -18.37 -14.33 2.94
N VAL A 47 -17.37 -13.51 2.50
CA VAL A 47 -16.51 -12.73 3.39
C VAL A 47 -17.35 -11.85 4.31
N THR A 48 -18.31 -11.09 3.75
CA THR A 48 -19.18 -10.21 4.53
C THR A 48 -20.05 -10.98 5.52
N ALA A 49 -20.60 -12.13 5.12
CA ALA A 49 -21.39 -12.99 6.00
C ALA A 49 -20.57 -13.55 7.17
N ILE A 50 -19.31 -13.93 6.94
CA ILE A 50 -18.41 -14.40 8.00
C ILE A 50 -18.06 -13.27 8.97
N LEU A 51 -17.78 -12.08 8.47
CA LEU A 51 -17.48 -10.91 9.32
C LEU A 51 -18.69 -10.48 10.15
N GLN A 52 -19.90 -10.55 9.60
CA GLN A 52 -21.16 -10.28 10.34
C GLN A 52 -21.41 -11.26 11.48
N ARG A 53 -20.85 -12.47 11.44
CA ARG A 53 -20.91 -13.46 12.55
C ARG A 53 -19.93 -13.13 13.68
N GLY A 54 -19.18 -12.01 13.61
CA GLY A 54 -18.31 -11.52 14.68
C GLY A 54 -16.82 -11.82 14.50
N MET A 55 -16.38 -12.25 13.31
CA MET A 55 -14.95 -12.32 12.98
C MET A 55 -14.35 -10.90 12.98
N ASP A 56 -13.15 -10.74 13.52
CA ASP A 56 -12.46 -9.46 13.54
C ASP A 56 -12.06 -9.04 12.12
N VAL A 57 -12.48 -7.86 11.69
CA VAL A 57 -12.14 -7.25 10.40
C VAL A 57 -10.62 -7.09 10.20
N ASN A 58 -9.86 -7.04 11.30
CA ASN A 58 -8.40 -6.92 11.30
C ASN A 58 -7.68 -8.27 11.45
N THR A 59 -8.38 -9.38 11.23
CA THR A 59 -7.78 -10.71 11.15
C THR A 59 -6.64 -10.71 10.12
N VAL A 60 -5.56 -11.43 10.43
CA VAL A 60 -4.37 -11.51 9.56
C VAL A 60 -4.07 -12.96 9.15
N ASP A 61 -3.47 -13.11 7.98
CA ASP A 61 -2.92 -14.39 7.53
C ASP A 61 -1.56 -14.70 8.20
N LYS A 62 -0.93 -15.82 7.81
CA LYS A 62 0.37 -16.26 8.33
C LYS A 62 1.51 -15.30 8.01
N SER A 63 1.36 -14.45 7.00
CA SER A 63 2.33 -13.43 6.59
C SER A 63 2.04 -12.06 7.23
N GLY A 64 1.02 -11.99 8.08
CA GLY A 64 0.58 -10.74 8.71
C GLY A 64 -0.25 -9.85 7.77
N ASN A 65 -0.67 -10.34 6.59
CA ASN A 65 -1.57 -9.58 5.73
C ASN A 65 -2.96 -9.51 6.36
N THR A 66 -3.48 -8.31 6.52
CA THR A 66 -4.88 -8.11 6.94
C THR A 66 -5.85 -8.48 5.82
N LEU A 67 -7.13 -8.69 6.15
CA LEU A 67 -8.16 -8.92 5.13
C LEU A 67 -8.20 -7.78 4.10
N LEU A 68 -7.95 -6.54 4.55
CA LEU A 68 -7.84 -5.38 3.66
C LEU A 68 -6.70 -5.53 2.67
N MET A 69 -5.51 -5.97 3.11
CA MET A 69 -4.36 -6.23 2.22
C MET A 69 -4.67 -7.33 1.21
N LEU A 70 -5.31 -8.41 1.64
CA LEU A 70 -5.70 -9.52 0.77
C LEU A 70 -6.72 -9.05 -0.29
N ALA A 71 -7.72 -8.25 0.11
CA ALA A 71 -8.68 -7.65 -0.82
C ALA A 71 -8.00 -6.71 -1.83
N VAL A 72 -7.01 -5.91 -1.37
CA VAL A 72 -6.20 -5.05 -2.24
C VAL A 72 -5.40 -5.87 -3.24
N GLN A 73 -4.72 -6.94 -2.80
CA GLN A 73 -3.94 -7.82 -3.69
C GLN A 73 -4.80 -8.47 -4.77
N LYS A 74 -6.08 -8.77 -4.47
CA LYS A 74 -7.05 -9.31 -5.43
C LYS A 74 -7.63 -8.24 -6.37
N GLY A 75 -7.49 -6.97 -6.06
CA GLY A 75 -8.12 -5.89 -6.82
C GLY A 75 -9.62 -5.75 -6.54
N ASN A 76 -10.12 -6.33 -5.45
CA ASN A 76 -11.55 -6.30 -5.09
C ASN A 76 -11.93 -4.99 -4.42
N ALA A 77 -12.29 -3.98 -5.21
CA ALA A 77 -12.66 -2.66 -4.72
C ALA A 77 -13.94 -2.67 -3.86
N GLU A 78 -14.88 -3.59 -4.13
CA GLU A 78 -16.11 -3.74 -3.33
C GLU A 78 -15.78 -4.21 -1.92
N LEU A 79 -14.97 -5.26 -1.79
CA LEU A 79 -14.54 -5.78 -0.50
C LEU A 79 -13.66 -4.76 0.26
N VAL A 80 -12.77 -4.05 -0.44
CA VAL A 80 -11.98 -2.96 0.15
C VAL A 80 -12.90 -1.89 0.76
N ARG A 81 -13.92 -1.44 0.01
CA ARG A 81 -14.90 -0.45 0.49
C ARG A 81 -15.65 -0.96 1.73
N PHE A 82 -16.12 -2.21 1.68
CA PHE A 82 -16.78 -2.85 2.82
C PHE A 82 -15.88 -2.87 4.06
N LEU A 83 -14.64 -3.35 3.93
CA LEU A 83 -13.69 -3.45 5.04
C LEU A 83 -13.37 -2.08 5.66
N LEU A 84 -13.17 -1.04 4.81
CA LEU A 84 -12.92 0.32 5.27
C LEU A 84 -14.11 0.90 6.05
N THR A 85 -15.36 0.68 5.60
CA THR A 85 -16.56 1.12 6.34
C THR A 85 -16.73 0.40 7.69
N HIS A 86 -16.14 -0.80 7.82
CA HIS A 86 -16.12 -1.57 9.08
C HIS A 86 -14.83 -1.37 9.89
N ARG A 87 -14.11 -0.25 9.65
CA ARG A 87 -12.94 0.18 10.43
C ARG A 87 -11.72 -0.75 10.30
N ALA A 88 -11.51 -1.34 9.15
CA ALA A 88 -10.25 -2.00 8.85
C ALA A 88 -9.08 -1.01 9.00
N ARG A 89 -7.96 -1.47 9.54
CA ARG A 89 -6.76 -0.66 9.77
C ARG A 89 -6.07 -0.35 8.44
N VAL A 90 -6.31 0.85 7.90
CA VAL A 90 -5.81 1.29 6.59
C VAL A 90 -4.27 1.37 6.51
N ASN A 91 -3.59 1.61 7.63
CA ASN A 91 -2.13 1.71 7.72
C ASN A 91 -1.49 0.52 8.46
N ALA A 92 -2.18 -0.63 8.52
CA ALA A 92 -1.58 -1.86 9.05
C ALA A 92 -0.35 -2.23 8.21
N ARG A 93 0.64 -2.89 8.84
CA ARG A 93 1.84 -3.39 8.17
C ARG A 93 1.90 -4.90 8.32
N ASN A 94 2.22 -5.61 7.22
CA ASN A 94 2.50 -7.03 7.25
C ASN A 94 3.94 -7.30 7.73
N GLN A 95 4.38 -8.57 7.72
CA GLN A 95 5.73 -8.96 8.14
C GLN A 95 6.84 -8.39 7.25
N TYR A 96 6.51 -7.93 6.03
CA TYR A 96 7.45 -7.31 5.09
C TYR A 96 7.46 -5.78 5.21
N GLY A 97 6.60 -5.21 6.07
CA GLY A 97 6.44 -3.77 6.22
C GLY A 97 5.48 -3.15 5.22
N ASP A 98 4.83 -3.95 4.34
CA ASP A 98 3.90 -3.43 3.35
C ASP A 98 2.62 -2.93 4.00
N THR A 99 2.08 -1.83 3.47
CA THR A 99 0.76 -1.30 3.81
C THR A 99 -0.23 -1.55 2.67
N PRO A 100 -1.55 -1.45 2.91
CA PRO A 100 -2.53 -1.53 1.83
C PRO A 100 -2.27 -0.56 0.68
N VAL A 101 -1.80 0.68 0.98
CA VAL A 101 -1.49 1.69 -0.06
C VAL A 101 -0.29 1.28 -0.90
N LEU A 102 0.78 0.74 -0.27
CA LEU A 102 1.94 0.21 -0.98
C LEU A 102 1.54 -0.92 -1.93
N LEU A 103 0.73 -1.88 -1.45
CA LEU A 103 0.26 -3.00 -2.26
C LEU A 103 -0.63 -2.55 -3.43
N ALA A 104 -1.52 -1.56 -3.21
CA ALA A 104 -2.35 -0.99 -4.26
C ALA A 104 -1.51 -0.29 -5.34
N ALA A 105 -0.46 0.45 -4.93
CA ALA A 105 0.46 1.12 -5.84
C ALA A 105 1.27 0.12 -6.67
N LEU A 106 1.81 -0.93 -6.02
CA LEU A 106 2.54 -2.02 -6.69
C LEU A 106 1.68 -2.75 -7.74
N LYS A 107 0.38 -2.91 -7.47
CA LYS A 107 -0.55 -3.62 -8.37
C LYS A 107 -1.25 -2.72 -9.39
N GLY A 108 -1.06 -1.42 -9.35
CA GLY A 108 -1.72 -0.47 -10.25
C GLY A 108 -3.23 -0.34 -10.04
N HIS A 109 -3.73 -0.62 -8.84
CA HIS A 109 -5.17 -0.59 -8.57
C HIS A 109 -5.65 0.84 -8.29
N SER A 110 -5.85 1.64 -9.35
CA SER A 110 -6.19 3.08 -9.28
C SER A 110 -7.43 3.39 -8.46
N GLU A 111 -8.50 2.59 -8.57
CA GLU A 111 -9.71 2.81 -7.76
C GLU A 111 -9.44 2.54 -6.29
N ILE A 112 -8.75 1.44 -6.00
CA ILE A 112 -8.47 1.01 -4.63
C ILE A 112 -7.55 2.01 -3.92
N ILE A 113 -6.51 2.51 -4.59
CA ILE A 113 -5.61 3.49 -3.97
C ILE A 113 -6.34 4.79 -3.62
N LYS A 114 -7.31 5.21 -4.44
CA LYS A 114 -8.17 6.37 -4.14
C LYS A 114 -9.01 6.13 -2.89
N LEU A 115 -9.58 4.93 -2.73
CA LEU A 115 -10.34 4.55 -1.53
C LEU A 115 -9.46 4.54 -0.28
N LEU A 116 -8.28 3.95 -0.37
CA LEU A 116 -7.35 3.85 0.75
C LEU A 116 -6.85 5.22 1.20
N VAL A 117 -6.45 6.08 0.26
CA VAL A 117 -6.00 7.46 0.56
C VAL A 117 -7.13 8.29 1.15
N ALA A 118 -8.36 8.17 0.64
CA ALA A 118 -9.53 8.83 1.21
C ALA A 118 -9.85 8.36 2.64
N ALA A 119 -9.49 7.12 2.99
CA ALA A 119 -9.62 6.56 4.35
C ALA A 119 -8.43 6.90 5.27
N GLY A 120 -7.49 7.75 4.86
CA GLY A 120 -6.32 8.14 5.64
C GLY A 120 -5.11 7.23 5.47
N GLY A 121 -5.02 6.54 4.34
CA GLY A 121 -3.85 5.75 3.96
C GLY A 121 -2.60 6.63 3.79
N GLU A 122 -1.48 6.21 4.37
CA GLU A 122 -0.21 6.92 4.34
C GLU A 122 0.41 6.91 2.94
N ILE A 123 0.74 8.12 2.41
CA ILE A 123 1.30 8.30 1.07
C ILE A 123 2.83 8.38 1.11
N ASN A 124 3.39 8.98 2.18
CA ASN A 124 4.82 9.24 2.33
C ASN A 124 5.42 8.47 3.52
N PRO A 125 5.36 7.13 3.55
CA PRO A 125 6.08 6.36 4.56
C PRO A 125 7.59 6.46 4.34
N SER A 126 8.38 6.27 5.40
CA SER A 126 9.82 6.15 5.27
C SER A 126 10.21 4.87 4.50
N GLY A 127 11.23 4.95 3.66
CA GLY A 127 11.75 3.85 2.87
C GLY A 127 11.03 3.71 1.52
N TRP A 128 10.55 2.52 1.18
CA TRP A 128 9.78 2.31 -0.04
C TRP A 128 8.44 3.04 0.02
N THR A 129 8.22 4.01 -0.88
CA THR A 129 6.98 4.77 -0.95
C THR A 129 6.01 4.18 -1.99
N PRO A 130 4.69 4.45 -1.89
CA PRO A 130 3.73 4.08 -2.92
C PRO A 130 4.11 4.63 -4.31
N LEU A 131 4.66 5.86 -4.37
CA LEU A 131 5.13 6.46 -5.61
C LEU A 131 6.25 5.63 -6.25
N ILE A 132 7.25 5.22 -5.46
CA ILE A 132 8.37 4.40 -5.95
C ILE A 132 7.87 3.05 -6.47
N TYR A 133 6.93 2.39 -5.80
CA TYR A 133 6.35 1.13 -6.28
C TYR A 133 5.56 1.31 -7.58
N ALA A 134 4.73 2.35 -7.67
CA ALA A 134 3.99 2.64 -8.90
C ALA A 134 4.92 2.96 -10.08
N VAL A 135 6.01 3.69 -9.81
CA VAL A 135 7.04 4.01 -10.82
C VAL A 135 7.81 2.77 -11.25
N PHE A 136 8.15 1.88 -10.33
CA PHE A 136 8.86 0.64 -10.64
C PHE A 136 8.09 -0.24 -11.65
N GLU A 137 6.77 -0.32 -11.50
CA GLU A 137 5.87 -1.08 -12.37
C GLU A 137 5.33 -0.25 -13.57
N GLY A 138 5.51 1.08 -13.57
CA GLY A 138 5.06 1.96 -14.66
C GLY A 138 3.56 2.28 -14.65
N HIS A 139 2.92 2.30 -13.49
CA HIS A 139 1.49 2.59 -13.34
C HIS A 139 1.20 4.11 -13.36
N GLU A 140 1.16 4.71 -14.56
CA GLU A 140 1.09 6.16 -14.75
C GLU A 140 -0.13 6.82 -14.08
N ASP A 141 -1.29 6.21 -14.14
CA ASP A 141 -2.52 6.72 -13.51
C ASP A 141 -2.44 6.75 -11.97
N VAL A 142 -1.76 5.77 -11.38
CA VAL A 142 -1.47 5.74 -9.93
C VAL A 142 -0.43 6.80 -9.58
N ILE A 143 0.60 6.96 -10.41
CA ILE A 143 1.65 7.98 -10.25
C ILE A 143 1.03 9.38 -10.28
N GLU A 144 0.24 9.71 -11.29
CA GLU A 144 -0.46 10.99 -11.38
C GLU A 144 -1.33 11.27 -10.15
N PHE A 145 -2.09 10.26 -9.71
CA PHE A 145 -2.92 10.39 -8.53
C PHE A 145 -2.09 10.66 -7.27
N LEU A 146 -1.02 9.89 -7.03
CA LEU A 146 -0.16 10.06 -5.86
C LEU A 146 0.50 11.44 -5.83
N ILE A 147 1.03 11.91 -6.97
CA ILE A 147 1.59 13.26 -7.12
C ILE A 147 0.53 14.31 -6.77
N SER A 148 -0.69 14.16 -7.29
CA SER A 148 -1.81 15.08 -7.00
C SER A 148 -2.20 15.12 -5.52
N LYS A 149 -1.83 14.10 -4.75
CA LYS A 149 -2.08 13.98 -3.31
C LYS A 149 -0.88 14.36 -2.44
N GLY A 150 0.19 14.89 -3.03
CA GLY A 150 1.36 15.35 -2.31
C GLY A 150 2.35 14.22 -1.98
N ALA A 151 2.46 13.22 -2.85
CA ALA A 151 3.57 12.28 -2.75
C ALA A 151 4.90 13.03 -2.86
N ASP A 152 5.84 12.67 -1.99
CA ASP A 152 7.21 13.19 -2.05
C ASP A 152 7.91 12.62 -3.28
N ILE A 153 8.16 13.51 -4.27
CA ILE A 153 8.66 13.15 -5.60
C ILE A 153 10.12 12.71 -5.53
N ASP A 154 10.88 13.32 -4.62
CA ASP A 154 12.31 13.09 -4.45
C ASP A 154 12.61 12.13 -3.29
N ALA A 155 11.58 11.49 -2.74
CA ALA A 155 11.77 10.43 -1.76
C ALA A 155 12.72 9.36 -2.29
N VAL A 156 13.63 8.91 -1.41
CA VAL A 156 14.61 7.88 -1.76
C VAL A 156 14.23 6.53 -1.16
N ALA A 157 14.33 5.49 -1.96
CA ALA A 157 14.24 4.11 -1.52
C ALA A 157 15.43 3.75 -0.60
N PRO A 158 15.42 2.61 0.12
CA PRO A 158 16.53 2.18 0.97
C PRO A 158 17.89 2.07 0.23
N ASN A 159 17.88 1.84 -1.07
CA ASN A 159 19.06 1.85 -1.95
C ASN A 159 19.43 3.26 -2.46
N GLN A 160 18.84 4.30 -1.87
CA GLN A 160 19.03 5.71 -2.21
C GLN A 160 18.67 6.07 -3.67
N ALA A 161 17.85 5.27 -4.35
CA ALA A 161 17.31 5.59 -5.65
C ALA A 161 16.04 6.43 -5.53
N THR A 162 15.91 7.48 -6.35
CA THR A 162 14.67 8.26 -6.50
C THR A 162 13.72 7.59 -7.49
N ALA A 163 12.45 8.03 -7.49
CA ALA A 163 11.47 7.63 -8.50
C ALA A 163 11.99 7.93 -9.93
N LEU A 164 12.59 9.11 -10.15
CA LEU A 164 13.14 9.52 -11.45
C LEU A 164 14.28 8.59 -11.91
N MET A 165 15.18 8.18 -11.01
CA MET A 165 16.23 7.21 -11.33
C MET A 165 15.63 5.87 -11.77
N ILE A 166 14.66 5.35 -11.02
CA ILE A 166 14.02 4.04 -11.31
C ILE A 166 13.29 4.08 -12.65
N ALA A 167 12.48 5.11 -12.91
CA ALA A 167 11.79 5.30 -14.17
C ALA A 167 12.77 5.36 -15.36
N SER A 168 13.88 6.08 -15.16
CA SER A 168 14.94 6.26 -16.17
C SER A 168 15.65 4.95 -16.50
N LYS A 169 15.95 4.14 -15.49
CA LYS A 169 16.58 2.82 -15.64
C LYS A 169 15.68 1.83 -16.36
N ASN A 170 14.37 1.85 -16.03
CA ASN A 170 13.39 0.91 -16.57
C ASN A 170 12.84 1.32 -17.95
N GLY A 171 13.21 2.50 -18.46
CA GLY A 171 12.75 2.99 -19.75
C GLY A 171 11.31 3.49 -19.78
N HIS A 172 10.73 3.84 -18.63
CA HIS A 172 9.36 4.33 -18.50
C HIS A 172 9.26 5.80 -18.93
N LEU A 173 9.29 6.07 -20.24
CA LEU A 173 9.33 7.43 -20.80
C LEU A 173 8.15 8.30 -20.34
N GLY A 174 6.92 7.75 -20.31
CA GLY A 174 5.74 8.46 -19.82
C GLY A 174 5.89 8.88 -18.35
N THR A 175 6.34 7.96 -17.51
CA THR A 175 6.62 8.21 -16.09
C THR A 175 7.70 9.27 -15.89
N VAL A 176 8.79 9.24 -16.67
CA VAL A 176 9.83 10.28 -16.61
C VAL A 176 9.24 11.66 -16.93
N LYS A 177 8.40 11.76 -17.97
CA LYS A 177 7.71 13.02 -18.28
C LYS A 177 6.81 13.52 -17.16
N LEU A 178 6.07 12.60 -16.50
CA LEU A 178 5.23 12.94 -15.35
C LEU A 178 6.05 13.46 -14.17
N LEU A 179 7.16 12.79 -13.85
CA LEU A 179 8.03 13.18 -12.74
C LEU A 179 8.72 14.52 -13.01
N LEU A 180 9.25 14.76 -14.22
CA LEU A 180 9.84 16.04 -14.60
C LEU A 180 8.81 17.19 -14.60
N LYS A 181 7.59 16.94 -15.07
CA LYS A 181 6.48 17.90 -14.97
C LYS A 181 6.13 18.26 -13.53
N ALA A 182 6.34 17.32 -12.60
CA ALA A 182 6.17 17.50 -11.17
C ALA A 182 7.43 18.03 -10.47
N GLU A 183 8.40 18.54 -11.24
CA GLU A 183 9.64 19.17 -10.77
C GLU A 183 10.56 18.24 -9.98
N ALA A 184 10.61 16.93 -10.34
CA ALA A 184 11.56 15.98 -9.76
C ALA A 184 13.02 16.47 -9.96
N ASP A 185 13.83 16.41 -8.91
CA ASP A 185 15.23 16.81 -8.94
C ASP A 185 16.05 15.82 -9.78
N THR A 186 16.66 16.32 -10.85
CA THR A 186 17.47 15.55 -11.81
C THR A 186 18.86 15.22 -11.30
N ASP A 187 19.37 15.96 -10.30
CA ASP A 187 20.77 15.94 -9.88
C ASP A 187 21.02 15.11 -8.61
N ILE A 188 19.96 14.55 -8.02
CA ILE A 188 20.11 13.63 -6.89
C ILE A 188 20.98 12.44 -7.32
N ARG A 189 21.94 12.11 -6.45
CA ARG A 189 22.90 11.00 -6.68
C ARG A 189 22.70 9.91 -5.65
N ASN A 190 22.74 8.66 -6.11
CA ASN A 190 22.81 7.53 -5.21
C ASN A 190 24.24 7.39 -4.61
N PRO A 191 24.51 6.44 -3.68
CA PRO A 191 25.84 6.25 -3.08
C PRO A 191 26.96 5.95 -4.08
N ASP A 192 26.63 5.43 -5.27
CA ASP A 192 27.60 5.16 -6.35
C ASP A 192 27.83 6.42 -7.23
N GLY A 193 27.24 7.55 -6.85
CA GLY A 193 27.32 8.81 -7.60
C GLY A 193 26.50 8.82 -8.90
N ALA A 194 25.61 7.86 -9.10
CA ALA A 194 24.78 7.79 -10.30
C ALA A 194 23.55 8.69 -10.19
N THR A 195 23.22 9.40 -11.29
CA THR A 195 22.03 10.20 -11.49
C THR A 195 20.99 9.45 -12.34
N ALA A 196 19.80 10.02 -12.49
CA ALA A 196 18.78 9.52 -13.41
C ALA A 196 19.31 9.47 -14.86
N LEU A 197 20.08 10.50 -15.30
CA LEU A 197 20.70 10.56 -16.61
C LEU A 197 21.69 9.40 -16.84
N LYS A 198 22.52 9.08 -15.84
CA LYS A 198 23.45 7.95 -15.91
C LYS A 198 22.70 6.62 -16.07
N TRP A 199 21.65 6.40 -15.27
CA TRP A 199 20.86 5.17 -15.35
C TRP A 199 20.09 5.03 -16.68
N ALA A 200 19.56 6.14 -17.23
CA ALA A 200 18.96 6.14 -18.57
C ALA A 200 20.00 5.74 -19.67
N SER A 201 21.23 6.27 -19.56
CA SER A 201 22.31 5.98 -20.50
C SER A 201 22.74 4.51 -20.43
N GLU A 202 22.93 3.99 -19.22
CA GLU A 202 23.28 2.57 -18.99
C GLU A 202 22.16 1.62 -19.45
N GLY A 203 20.88 2.04 -19.34
CA GLY A 203 19.71 1.31 -19.83
C GLY A 203 19.52 1.39 -21.35
N GLY A 204 20.29 2.25 -22.07
CA GLY A 204 20.14 2.45 -23.51
C GLY A 204 18.90 3.23 -23.92
N HIS A 205 18.29 4.00 -23.00
CA HIS A 205 17.04 4.72 -23.21
C HIS A 205 17.27 6.13 -23.80
N ALA A 206 17.65 6.20 -25.08
CA ALA A 206 18.08 7.45 -25.74
C ALA A 206 17.07 8.60 -25.62
N GLN A 207 15.77 8.33 -25.75
CA GLN A 207 14.73 9.37 -25.61
C GLN A 207 14.66 9.94 -24.21
N ILE A 208 14.87 9.12 -23.17
CA ILE A 208 14.92 9.57 -21.77
C ILE A 208 16.19 10.38 -21.53
N VAL A 209 17.32 9.97 -22.09
CA VAL A 209 18.58 10.71 -22.02
C VAL A 209 18.41 12.12 -22.57
N GLU A 210 17.82 12.26 -23.76
CA GLU A 210 17.56 13.61 -24.34
C GLU A 210 16.61 14.43 -23.46
N LEU A 211 15.51 13.83 -23.00
CA LEU A 211 14.54 14.51 -22.16
C LEU A 211 15.15 15.00 -20.83
N LEU A 212 16.01 14.21 -20.20
CA LEU A 212 16.70 14.59 -18.95
C LEU A 212 17.68 15.74 -19.20
N LYS A 213 18.43 15.73 -20.31
CA LYS A 213 19.32 16.83 -20.70
C LYS A 213 18.56 18.13 -20.97
N GLU A 214 17.42 18.03 -21.67
CA GLU A 214 16.52 19.18 -21.88
C GLU A 214 15.99 19.75 -20.56
N ALA A 215 15.79 18.89 -19.55
CA ALA A 215 15.40 19.30 -18.20
C ALA A 215 16.56 19.84 -17.33
N GLY A 216 17.80 19.89 -17.88
CA GLY A 216 18.97 20.44 -17.19
C GLY A 216 19.80 19.44 -16.40
N ALA A 217 19.54 18.13 -16.54
CA ALA A 217 20.34 17.11 -15.86
C ALA A 217 21.83 17.14 -16.28
N GLU A 218 22.72 17.21 -15.30
CA GLU A 218 24.18 17.16 -15.50
C GLU A 218 24.72 15.72 -15.35
N GLN A 219 25.89 15.44 -15.97
CA GLN A 219 26.53 14.10 -15.93
C GLN A 219 27.13 13.77 -14.57
#